data_327cb82612e0c0322b26ae3f834eddf4
#
_entry.id   327cb82612e0c0322b26ae3f834eddf4
#
_cell.length_a   1.000
_cell.length_b   1.000
_cell.length_c   1.000
_cell.angle_alpha   90.00
_cell.angle_beta   90.00
_cell.angle_gamma   90.00
#
_symmetry.space_group_name_H-M   'P 1'
#
loop_
_entity.id
_entity.type
_entity.pdbx_description
1 polymer ?
#
loop_
_entity_poly.entity_id
_entity_poly.type
_entity_poly.pdbx_seq_one_letter_code
_entity_poly.pdbx_strand_id
1 'polypeptide(L)'
;MSIHEECGVFGIYDPNGGCARTAYYGLYALQHRGQEAAGIATINDRELSYHKDLGLVGDVFDDETLERLNGTMAVGHVRYATTGGGRRENAQPLTLKYVKGTLAVAHNGNLVNTPELRTGFEYKGAIFQTTTDSEIIAYAIAQERLRCPSVEEAVCRAMEGLRGAFSLIVMSPRKLVAARDPWGFRPLCMGRRGDAVVFASESCALDACLLYTSPSPRD
;
A
#
# COMPACT_ATOMS: atom_id res chain seq x y z
N MET A 1 16.84 19.44 -12.03
CA MET A 1 16.18 18.15 -11.75
C MET A 1 14.94 18.46 -10.94
N SER A 2 13.76 18.35 -11.51
CA SER A 2 12.53 18.44 -10.73
C SER A 2 12.39 17.14 -9.94
N ILE A 3 12.34 17.23 -8.62
CA ILE A 3 11.99 16.09 -7.77
C ILE A 3 10.49 15.87 -7.99
N HIS A 4 10.15 14.94 -8.89
CA HIS A 4 8.77 14.48 -8.99
C HIS A 4 8.57 13.41 -7.93
N GLU A 5 7.71 13.69 -6.96
CA GLU A 5 7.27 12.70 -6.01
C GLU A 5 6.27 11.77 -6.70
N GLU A 6 6.53 10.49 -6.59
CA GLU A 6 5.89 9.45 -7.37
C GLU A 6 5.12 8.54 -6.44
N CYS A 7 3.87 8.23 -6.80
CA CYS A 7 2.91 7.41 -6.08
C CYS A 7 2.42 7.99 -4.73
N GLY A 8 1.24 7.57 -4.34
CA GLY A 8 0.65 7.85 -3.03
C GLY A 8 0.11 6.58 -2.40
N VAL A 9 0.41 6.37 -1.11
CA VAL A 9 -0.13 5.26 -0.32
C VAL A 9 -1.09 5.78 0.73
N PHE A 10 -2.12 5.00 1.01
CA PHE A 10 -3.12 5.26 2.04
C PHE A 10 -3.47 3.96 2.76
N GLY A 11 -3.60 3.99 4.07
CA GLY A 11 -4.03 2.85 4.88
C GLY A 11 -4.93 3.30 6.01
N ILE A 12 -6.03 2.61 6.25
CA ILE A 12 -6.96 2.92 7.33
C ILE A 12 -7.43 1.65 8.05
N TYR A 13 -7.52 1.76 9.36
CA TYR A 13 -8.32 0.88 10.22
C TYR A 13 -9.38 1.72 10.93
N ASP A 14 -10.64 1.32 10.82
CA ASP A 14 -11.76 1.88 11.58
C ASP A 14 -12.69 0.72 11.99
N PRO A 15 -12.85 0.43 13.29
CA PRO A 15 -13.73 -0.64 13.76
C PRO A 15 -15.20 -0.41 13.39
N ASN A 16 -15.59 0.84 13.10
CA ASN A 16 -16.96 1.18 12.70
C ASN A 16 -17.23 0.96 11.22
N GLY A 17 -16.20 0.60 10.41
CA GLY A 17 -16.33 0.37 8.98
C GLY A 17 -16.19 1.64 8.14
N GLY A 18 -16.64 1.59 6.88
CA GLY A 18 -16.57 2.72 5.95
C GLY A 18 -15.17 3.02 5.42
N CYS A 19 -14.22 2.10 5.61
CA CYS A 19 -12.82 2.31 5.25
C CYS A 19 -12.59 2.52 3.76
N ALA A 20 -13.38 1.88 2.87
CA ALA A 20 -13.27 2.08 1.43
C ALA A 20 -13.55 3.53 1.02
N ARG A 21 -14.64 4.12 1.55
CA ARG A 21 -15.02 5.50 1.24
C ARG A 21 -14.02 6.50 1.81
N THR A 22 -13.50 6.25 3.00
CA THR A 22 -12.43 7.08 3.58
C THR A 22 -11.14 6.97 2.76
N ALA A 23 -10.78 5.77 2.30
CA ALA A 23 -9.63 5.57 1.42
C ALA A 23 -9.80 6.28 0.07
N TYR A 24 -11.00 6.28 -0.50
CA TYR A 24 -11.32 7.03 -1.71
C TYR A 24 -11.01 8.53 -1.55
N TYR A 25 -11.50 9.17 -0.49
CA TYR A 25 -11.22 10.60 -0.25
C TYR A 25 -9.74 10.86 0.02
N GLY A 26 -9.07 9.98 0.77
CA GLY A 26 -7.64 10.08 1.00
C GLY A 26 -6.83 9.96 -0.30
N LEU A 27 -7.18 9.02 -1.18
CA LEU A 27 -6.54 8.88 -2.50
C LEU A 27 -6.87 10.04 -3.44
N TYR A 28 -8.10 10.57 -3.38
CA TYR A 28 -8.48 11.74 -4.16
C TYR A 28 -7.61 12.97 -3.79
N ALA A 29 -7.35 13.16 -2.50
CA ALA A 29 -6.44 14.20 -2.03
C ALA A 29 -4.97 13.94 -2.46
N LEU A 30 -4.58 12.68 -2.65
CA LEU A 30 -3.25 12.28 -3.13
C LEU A 30 -3.14 12.19 -4.66
N GLN A 31 -4.18 12.56 -5.42
CA GLN A 31 -4.22 12.39 -6.88
C GLN A 31 -3.08 13.10 -7.60
N HIS A 32 -2.56 14.20 -7.07
CA HIS A 32 -1.41 14.92 -7.62
C HIS A 32 -0.13 14.09 -7.62
N ARG A 33 -0.04 13.05 -6.79
CA ARG A 33 1.10 12.13 -6.70
C ARG A 33 1.05 11.02 -7.75
N GLY A 34 -0.14 10.65 -8.26
CA GLY A 34 -0.27 9.57 -9.23
C GLY A 34 -1.57 9.69 -10.02
N GLN A 35 -1.46 9.68 -11.36
CA GLN A 35 -2.60 9.90 -12.26
C GLN A 35 -2.78 8.76 -13.28
N GLU A 36 -2.00 7.68 -13.17
CA GLU A 36 -2.03 6.57 -14.13
C GLU A 36 -3.00 5.47 -13.73
N ALA A 37 -3.01 5.13 -12.44
CA ALA A 37 -3.85 4.07 -11.91
C ALA A 37 -4.21 4.35 -10.46
N ALA A 38 -5.36 3.86 -10.03
CA ALA A 38 -5.82 3.89 -8.66
C ALA A 38 -6.31 2.51 -8.23
N GLY A 39 -6.21 2.21 -6.93
CA GLY A 39 -6.70 0.96 -6.38
C GLY A 39 -6.97 1.03 -4.89
N ILE A 40 -7.97 0.28 -4.44
CA ILE A 40 -8.32 0.08 -3.04
C ILE A 40 -8.52 -1.42 -2.81
N ALA A 41 -7.93 -1.92 -1.73
CA ALA A 41 -8.20 -3.23 -1.17
C ALA A 41 -8.75 -3.09 0.24
N THR A 42 -9.71 -3.91 0.62
CA THR A 42 -10.37 -3.89 1.93
C THR A 42 -10.40 -5.27 2.57
N ILE A 43 -10.54 -5.29 3.88
CA ILE A 43 -10.82 -6.50 4.66
C ILE A 43 -12.15 -6.32 5.38
N ASN A 44 -13.06 -7.27 5.17
CA ASN A 44 -14.27 -7.47 5.91
C ASN A 44 -14.33 -8.93 6.37
N ASP A 45 -14.56 -9.19 7.67
CA ASP A 45 -14.63 -10.54 8.24
C ASP A 45 -13.49 -11.50 7.78
N ARG A 46 -12.29 -10.94 7.63
CA ARG A 46 -11.07 -11.61 7.14
C ARG A 46 -11.05 -11.92 5.64
N GLU A 47 -12.08 -11.56 4.91
CA GLU A 47 -12.10 -11.66 3.46
C GLU A 47 -11.52 -10.40 2.83
N LEU A 48 -10.64 -10.59 1.84
CA LEU A 48 -10.03 -9.51 1.09
C LEU A 48 -10.82 -9.29 -0.20
N SER A 49 -11.29 -8.06 -0.38
CA SER A 49 -11.87 -7.56 -1.62
C SER A 49 -11.01 -6.43 -2.15
N TYR A 50 -10.95 -6.26 -3.47
CA TYR A 50 -10.22 -5.16 -4.06
C TYR A 50 -10.81 -4.74 -5.40
N HIS A 51 -10.60 -3.49 -5.74
CA HIS A 51 -10.81 -2.94 -7.07
C HIS A 51 -9.65 -2.02 -7.42
N LYS A 52 -9.12 -2.14 -8.65
CA LYS A 52 -8.05 -1.30 -9.18
C LYS A 52 -8.11 -1.27 -10.69
N ASP A 53 -7.83 -0.11 -11.26
CA ASP A 53 -7.76 0.07 -12.70
C ASP A 53 -6.86 1.24 -13.08
N LEU A 54 -6.66 1.41 -14.39
CA LEU A 54 -6.04 2.59 -14.97
C LEU A 54 -7.03 3.76 -14.93
N GLY A 55 -6.54 4.96 -14.61
CA GLY A 55 -7.33 6.18 -14.56
C GLY A 55 -7.18 6.93 -13.24
N LEU A 56 -7.88 8.05 -13.15
CA LEU A 56 -7.96 8.86 -11.93
C LEU A 56 -8.86 8.19 -10.90
N VAL A 57 -8.71 8.56 -9.64
CA VAL A 57 -9.51 7.99 -8.54
C VAL A 57 -11.02 8.11 -8.80
N GLY A 58 -11.47 9.28 -9.32
CA GLY A 58 -12.88 9.51 -9.65
C GLY A 58 -13.38 8.73 -10.86
N ASP A 59 -12.48 8.25 -11.74
CA ASP A 59 -12.84 7.43 -12.90
C ASP A 59 -12.88 5.95 -12.56
N VAL A 60 -12.04 5.52 -11.61
CA VAL A 60 -11.89 4.11 -11.21
C VAL A 60 -12.96 3.67 -10.21
N PHE A 61 -13.44 4.59 -9.36
CA PHE A 61 -14.38 4.26 -8.28
C PHE A 61 -15.69 5.02 -8.40
N ASP A 62 -16.76 4.29 -8.48
CA ASP A 62 -18.14 4.76 -8.32
C ASP A 62 -18.72 4.32 -6.95
N ASP A 63 -19.91 4.80 -6.62
CA ASP A 63 -20.57 4.46 -5.35
C ASP A 63 -20.84 2.96 -5.23
N GLU A 64 -21.21 2.27 -6.28
CA GLU A 64 -21.47 0.81 -6.29
C GLU A 64 -20.19 0.03 -5.96
N THR A 65 -19.07 0.41 -6.56
CA THR A 65 -17.76 -0.19 -6.29
C THR A 65 -17.32 0.04 -4.84
N LEU A 66 -17.52 1.26 -4.32
CA LEU A 66 -17.16 1.58 -2.93
C LEU A 66 -18.04 0.84 -1.91
N GLU A 67 -19.32 0.60 -2.22
CA GLU A 67 -20.20 -0.21 -1.37
C GLU A 67 -19.78 -1.68 -1.33
N ARG A 68 -19.37 -2.24 -2.47
CA ARG A 68 -18.83 -3.61 -2.54
C ARG A 68 -17.51 -3.78 -1.77
N LEU A 69 -16.74 -2.71 -1.67
CA LEU A 69 -15.47 -2.68 -0.94
C LEU A 69 -15.64 -2.37 0.55
N ASN A 70 -16.81 -2.59 1.12
CA ASN A 70 -17.02 -2.32 2.54
C ASN A 70 -16.07 -3.15 3.43
N GLY A 71 -15.54 -2.52 4.50
CA GLY A 71 -14.62 -3.19 5.41
C GLY A 71 -14.17 -2.31 6.57
N THR A 72 -13.54 -2.94 7.56
CA THR A 72 -12.95 -2.29 8.73
C THR A 72 -11.46 -1.95 8.55
N MET A 73 -10.86 -2.40 7.47
CA MET A 73 -9.51 -2.00 7.04
C MET A 73 -9.50 -1.76 5.54
N ALA A 74 -8.71 -0.77 5.10
CA ALA A 74 -8.45 -0.55 3.70
C ALA A 74 -7.00 -0.13 3.45
N VAL A 75 -6.49 -0.51 2.27
CA VAL A 75 -5.23 -0.03 1.70
C VAL A 75 -5.51 0.54 0.34
N GLY A 76 -5.04 1.74 0.09
CA GLY A 76 -5.22 2.45 -1.18
C GLY A 76 -3.89 2.88 -1.79
N HIS A 77 -3.90 3.07 -3.11
CA HIS A 77 -2.74 3.50 -3.86
C HIS A 77 -3.15 4.33 -5.08
N VAL A 78 -2.40 5.40 -5.35
CA VAL A 78 -2.38 6.12 -6.63
C VAL A 78 -1.01 5.99 -7.25
N ARG A 79 -0.96 5.58 -8.54
CA ARG A 79 0.27 5.26 -9.23
C ARG A 79 0.67 6.36 -10.20
N TYR A 80 1.98 6.69 -10.18
CA TYR A 80 2.67 7.40 -11.24
C TYR A 80 3.61 6.44 -11.98
N ALA A 81 3.63 6.48 -13.32
CA ALA A 81 4.48 5.56 -14.09
C ALA A 81 5.94 5.98 -14.05
N THR A 82 6.76 5.25 -13.31
CA THR A 82 8.23 5.39 -13.34
C THR A 82 8.90 4.32 -14.17
N THR A 83 8.41 3.09 -14.05
CA THR A 83 8.93 1.91 -14.74
C THR A 83 7.80 0.96 -15.11
N GLY A 84 7.87 0.35 -16.29
CA GLY A 84 6.97 -0.74 -16.69
C GLY A 84 5.71 -0.36 -17.46
N GLY A 85 5.52 0.92 -17.83
CA GLY A 85 4.37 1.38 -18.64
C GLY A 85 3.01 1.25 -17.94
N GLY A 86 1.96 1.82 -18.55
CA GLY A 86 0.58 1.81 -18.08
C GLY A 86 -0.11 0.46 -18.21
N ARG A 87 0.35 -0.54 -17.46
CA ARG A 87 -0.25 -1.87 -17.44
C ARG A 87 -1.10 -2.03 -16.19
N ARG A 88 -2.32 -2.55 -16.36
CA ARG A 88 -3.27 -2.79 -15.27
C ARG A 88 -2.72 -3.73 -14.19
N GLU A 89 -1.91 -4.73 -14.57
CA GLU A 89 -1.27 -5.64 -13.63
C GLU A 89 -0.31 -4.94 -12.66
N ASN A 90 0.26 -3.80 -13.05
CA ASN A 90 1.14 -2.98 -12.22
C ASN A 90 0.38 -2.03 -11.26
N ALA A 91 -0.93 -1.90 -11.42
CA ALA A 91 -1.75 -1.13 -10.49
C ALA A 91 -1.72 -1.77 -9.09
N GLN A 92 -1.64 -0.93 -8.07
CA GLN A 92 -1.60 -1.35 -6.67
C GLN A 92 -2.93 -0.98 -5.97
N PRO A 93 -3.27 -1.60 -4.82
CA PRO A 93 -2.48 -2.55 -4.04
C PRO A 93 -2.23 -3.87 -4.77
N LEU A 94 -1.05 -4.48 -4.56
CA LEU A 94 -0.80 -5.84 -4.97
C LEU A 94 -1.42 -6.80 -3.95
N THR A 95 -2.23 -7.73 -4.44
CA THR A 95 -2.91 -8.71 -3.60
C THR A 95 -2.33 -10.09 -3.85
N LEU A 96 -1.95 -10.78 -2.77
CA LEU A 96 -1.40 -12.13 -2.80
C LEU A 96 -2.23 -13.06 -1.94
N LYS A 97 -2.42 -14.29 -2.42
CA LYS A 97 -2.97 -15.38 -1.64
C LYS A 97 -1.90 -16.48 -1.47
N TYR A 98 -1.62 -16.86 -0.25
CA TYR A 98 -0.60 -17.84 0.08
C TYR A 98 -1.04 -18.66 1.31
N VAL A 99 -0.21 -19.61 1.75
CA VAL A 99 -0.56 -20.58 2.81
C VAL A 99 -0.96 -19.96 4.17
N LYS A 100 -0.52 -18.74 4.47
CA LYS A 100 -0.89 -18.01 5.71
C LYS A 100 -2.10 -17.10 5.54
N GLY A 101 -2.76 -17.08 4.38
CA GLY A 101 -3.92 -16.24 4.08
C GLY A 101 -3.68 -15.29 2.92
N THR A 102 -4.15 -14.06 3.06
CA THR A 102 -4.04 -13.01 2.04
C THR A 102 -3.18 -11.85 2.54
N LEU A 103 -2.53 -11.16 1.61
CA LEU A 103 -1.85 -9.89 1.84
C LEU A 103 -2.29 -8.90 0.76
N ALA A 104 -2.42 -7.62 1.14
CA ALA A 104 -2.46 -6.50 0.21
C ALA A 104 -1.30 -5.57 0.55
N VAL A 105 -0.54 -5.15 -0.46
CA VAL A 105 0.66 -4.31 -0.30
C VAL A 105 0.54 -3.10 -1.21
N ALA A 106 0.65 -1.90 -0.61
CA ALA A 106 0.84 -0.65 -1.32
C ALA A 106 2.24 -0.11 -1.02
N HIS A 107 2.94 0.31 -2.07
CA HIS A 107 4.33 0.74 -2.03
C HIS A 107 4.49 2.08 -2.75
N ASN A 108 5.08 3.05 -2.07
CA ASN A 108 5.61 4.28 -2.65
C ASN A 108 7.12 4.27 -2.53
N GLY A 109 7.82 4.29 -3.66
CA GLY A 109 9.27 4.31 -3.68
C GLY A 109 9.88 3.48 -4.80
N ASN A 110 11.17 3.17 -4.63
CA ASN A 110 11.91 2.36 -5.57
C ASN A 110 13.05 1.61 -4.88
N LEU A 111 13.20 0.32 -5.20
CA LEU A 111 14.31 -0.50 -4.74
C LEU A 111 15.46 -0.46 -5.75
N VAL A 112 16.67 -0.31 -5.23
CA VAL A 112 17.89 -0.30 -6.07
C VAL A 112 18.45 -1.71 -6.30
N ASN A 113 18.05 -2.71 -5.51
CA ASN A 113 18.48 -4.10 -5.63
C ASN A 113 17.41 -5.04 -6.20
N THR A 114 16.46 -4.49 -6.94
CA THR A 114 15.37 -5.22 -7.61
C THR A 114 15.85 -6.41 -8.46
N PRO A 115 16.86 -6.28 -9.36
CA PRO A 115 17.29 -7.40 -10.19
C PRO A 115 17.86 -8.57 -9.39
N GLU A 116 18.65 -8.28 -8.35
CA GLU A 116 19.25 -9.31 -7.48
C GLU A 116 18.18 -10.09 -6.72
N LEU A 117 17.22 -9.37 -6.11
CA LEU A 117 16.13 -9.98 -5.37
C LEU A 117 15.22 -10.81 -6.27
N ARG A 118 14.85 -10.26 -7.44
CA ARG A 118 14.01 -10.97 -8.41
C ARG A 118 14.64 -12.29 -8.82
N THR A 119 15.88 -12.25 -9.28
CA THR A 119 16.64 -13.45 -9.65
C THR A 119 16.71 -14.45 -8.49
N GLY A 120 16.98 -13.99 -7.27
CA GLY A 120 17.04 -14.84 -6.09
C GLY A 120 15.70 -15.52 -5.75
N PHE A 121 14.57 -14.88 -6.02
CA PHE A 121 13.25 -15.48 -5.85
C PHE A 121 12.90 -16.43 -6.99
N GLU A 122 13.23 -16.10 -8.24
CA GLU A 122 13.01 -16.95 -9.42
C GLU A 122 13.73 -18.29 -9.28
N TYR A 123 14.98 -18.30 -8.82
CA TYR A 123 15.71 -19.54 -8.51
C TYR A 123 15.05 -20.38 -7.41
N LYS A 124 14.20 -19.78 -6.57
CA LYS A 124 13.41 -20.48 -5.54
C LYS A 124 12.01 -20.87 -6.03
N GLY A 125 11.73 -20.66 -7.32
CA GLY A 125 10.46 -21.01 -7.95
C GLY A 125 9.38 -19.92 -7.88
N ALA A 126 9.72 -18.65 -7.57
CA ALA A 126 8.77 -17.55 -7.64
C ALA A 126 8.42 -17.26 -9.10
N ILE A 127 7.13 -17.04 -9.37
CA ILE A 127 6.60 -16.65 -10.68
C ILE A 127 6.02 -15.25 -10.54
N PHE A 128 6.70 -14.27 -11.14
CA PHE A 128 6.27 -12.88 -11.11
C PHE A 128 5.24 -12.61 -12.21
N GLN A 129 4.22 -11.85 -11.86
CA GLN A 129 3.14 -11.45 -12.77
C GLN A 129 3.27 -9.97 -13.19
N THR A 130 4.04 -9.18 -12.42
CA THR A 130 4.25 -7.77 -12.68
C THR A 130 5.73 -7.49 -12.98
N THR A 131 5.99 -6.29 -13.46
CA THR A 131 7.37 -5.80 -13.68
C THR A 131 7.84 -4.90 -12.54
N THR A 132 7.01 -4.71 -11.49
CA THR A 132 7.28 -3.77 -10.40
C THR A 132 8.11 -4.41 -9.29
N ASP A 133 8.90 -3.59 -8.61
CA ASP A 133 9.61 -3.94 -7.38
C ASP A 133 8.65 -4.20 -6.19
N SER A 134 7.45 -3.65 -6.25
CA SER A 134 6.40 -3.87 -5.24
C SER A 134 6.03 -5.35 -5.11
N GLU A 135 6.06 -6.12 -6.20
CA GLU A 135 5.81 -7.56 -6.16
C GLU A 135 6.94 -8.31 -5.45
N ILE A 136 8.18 -7.85 -5.61
CA ILE A 136 9.34 -8.39 -4.89
C ILE A 136 9.19 -8.18 -3.38
N ILE A 137 8.75 -6.96 -2.97
CA ILE A 137 8.46 -6.66 -1.57
C ILE A 137 7.39 -7.61 -1.02
N ALA A 138 6.32 -7.81 -1.77
CA ALA A 138 5.23 -8.70 -1.37
C ALA A 138 5.70 -10.16 -1.22
N TYR A 139 6.56 -10.66 -2.13
CA TYR A 139 7.19 -11.98 -2.03
C TYR A 139 8.13 -12.07 -0.82
N ALA A 140 8.95 -11.05 -0.57
CA ALA A 140 9.84 -11.01 0.59
C ALA A 140 9.06 -11.12 1.90
N ILE A 141 7.99 -10.33 2.05
CA ILE A 141 7.12 -10.37 3.24
C ILE A 141 6.44 -11.74 3.36
N ALA A 142 5.90 -12.29 2.28
CA ALA A 142 5.25 -13.58 2.29
C ALA A 142 6.23 -14.71 2.68
N GLN A 143 7.47 -14.69 2.20
CA GLN A 143 8.51 -15.66 2.54
C GLN A 143 8.90 -15.57 4.02
N GLU A 144 9.16 -14.36 4.54
CA GLU A 144 9.49 -14.17 5.94
C GLU A 144 8.31 -14.56 6.85
N ARG A 145 7.07 -14.32 6.42
CA ARG A 145 5.87 -14.71 7.18
C ARG A 145 5.73 -16.22 7.39
N LEU A 146 6.38 -17.05 6.59
CA LEU A 146 6.43 -18.49 6.82
C LEU A 146 7.25 -18.86 8.07
N ARG A 147 8.21 -17.99 8.42
CA ARG A 147 9.15 -18.19 9.53
C ARG A 147 8.81 -17.36 10.77
N CYS A 148 8.11 -16.25 10.58
CA CYS A 148 7.75 -15.33 11.64
C CYS A 148 6.35 -15.63 12.21
N PRO A 149 6.11 -15.44 13.51
CA PRO A 149 4.80 -15.64 14.13
C PRO A 149 3.79 -14.57 13.74
N SER A 150 4.24 -13.37 13.34
CA SER A 150 3.37 -12.24 13.04
C SER A 150 3.73 -11.57 11.71
N VAL A 151 2.79 -10.79 11.14
CA VAL A 151 3.02 -10.06 9.88
C VAL A 151 3.94 -8.87 10.09
N GLU A 152 3.86 -8.20 11.23
CA GLU A 152 4.74 -7.07 11.57
C GLU A 152 6.20 -7.51 11.67
N GLU A 153 6.49 -8.66 12.30
CA GLU A 153 7.84 -9.20 12.34
C GLU A 153 8.33 -9.60 10.94
N ALA A 154 7.44 -10.18 10.13
CA ALA A 154 7.78 -10.52 8.75
C ALA A 154 8.10 -9.29 7.90
N VAL A 155 7.36 -8.19 8.07
CA VAL A 155 7.65 -6.91 7.41
C VAL A 155 9.03 -6.39 7.86
N CYS A 156 9.32 -6.37 9.16
CA CYS A 156 10.62 -5.92 9.68
C CYS A 156 11.77 -6.73 9.09
N ARG A 157 11.67 -8.06 9.07
CA ARG A 157 12.73 -8.93 8.52
C ARG A 157 12.87 -8.80 7.00
N ALA A 158 11.76 -8.68 6.29
CA ALA A 158 11.82 -8.45 4.85
C ALA A 158 12.56 -7.15 4.53
N MET A 159 12.34 -6.08 5.31
CA MET A 159 13.00 -4.79 5.12
C MET A 159 14.52 -4.85 5.27
N GLU A 160 15.08 -5.79 6.04
CA GLU A 160 16.54 -5.96 6.18
C GLU A 160 17.23 -6.28 4.84
N GLY A 161 16.50 -6.95 3.93
CA GLY A 161 16.96 -7.30 2.58
C GLY A 161 16.66 -6.26 1.50
N LEU A 162 15.78 -5.29 1.78
CA LEU A 162 15.37 -4.26 0.82
C LEU A 162 16.32 -3.06 0.86
N ARG A 163 16.82 -2.66 -0.30
CA ARG A 163 17.67 -1.47 -0.44
C ARG A 163 16.98 -0.46 -1.34
N GLY A 164 16.82 0.77 -0.86
CA GLY A 164 16.18 1.86 -1.60
C GLY A 164 15.38 2.77 -0.69
N ALA A 165 14.63 3.67 -1.30
CA ALA A 165 13.74 4.59 -0.61
C ALA A 165 12.29 4.10 -0.76
N PHE A 166 11.59 3.81 0.35
CA PHE A 166 10.24 3.28 0.29
C PHE A 166 9.38 3.62 1.52
N SER A 167 8.09 3.75 1.29
CA SER A 167 7.05 3.63 2.31
C SER A 167 6.06 2.55 1.91
N LEU A 168 5.60 1.76 2.87
CA LEU A 168 4.77 0.57 2.68
C LEU A 168 3.53 0.64 3.55
N ILE A 169 2.40 0.21 2.99
CA ILE A 169 1.23 -0.18 3.75
C ILE A 169 0.94 -1.64 3.42
N VAL A 170 0.94 -2.47 4.44
CA VAL A 170 0.71 -3.91 4.34
C VAL A 170 -0.53 -4.29 5.14
N MET A 171 -1.50 -4.90 4.49
CA MET A 171 -2.73 -5.37 5.12
C MET A 171 -2.82 -6.90 5.05
N SER A 172 -3.05 -7.50 6.19
CA SER A 172 -3.38 -8.92 6.35
C SER A 172 -4.82 -9.06 6.85
N PRO A 173 -5.41 -10.27 6.93
CA PRO A 173 -6.78 -10.44 7.42
C PRO A 173 -7.07 -9.91 8.82
N ARG A 174 -6.05 -9.54 9.59
CA ARG A 174 -6.21 -9.08 10.98
C ARG A 174 -5.42 -7.83 11.34
N LYS A 175 -4.52 -7.37 10.47
CA LYS A 175 -3.59 -6.28 10.82
C LYS A 175 -3.31 -5.39 9.63
N LEU A 176 -3.22 -4.12 9.92
CA LEU A 176 -2.67 -3.09 9.05
C LEU A 176 -1.31 -2.69 9.62
N VAL A 177 -0.28 -2.73 8.78
CA VAL A 177 1.10 -2.39 9.13
C VAL A 177 1.57 -1.28 8.20
N ALA A 178 2.11 -0.22 8.77
CA ALA A 178 2.78 0.85 8.03
C ALA A 178 4.28 0.81 8.34
N ALA A 179 5.10 0.91 7.32
CA ALA A 179 6.56 0.89 7.45
C ALA A 179 7.22 1.79 6.41
N ARG A 180 8.44 2.24 6.69
CA ARG A 180 9.26 3.00 5.73
C ARG A 180 10.73 2.67 5.91
N ASP A 181 11.54 3.01 4.91
CA ASP A 181 12.98 2.83 4.95
C ASP A 181 13.63 3.52 6.17
N PRO A 182 14.81 3.06 6.63
CA PRO A 182 15.45 3.57 7.84
C PRO A 182 15.81 5.07 7.79
N TRP A 183 15.94 5.64 6.60
CA TRP A 183 16.26 7.07 6.42
C TRP A 183 15.02 7.95 6.27
N GLY A 184 13.85 7.34 6.02
CA GLY A 184 12.58 8.02 5.88
C GLY A 184 12.53 8.95 4.66
N PHE A 185 13.12 8.52 3.53
CA PHE A 185 13.12 9.32 2.30
C PHE A 185 11.73 9.52 1.74
N ARG A 186 10.88 8.48 1.76
CA ARG A 186 9.50 8.61 1.29
C ARG A 186 8.59 9.06 2.43
N PRO A 187 7.74 10.09 2.21
CA PRO A 187 6.88 10.60 3.26
C PRO A 187 5.85 9.56 3.70
N LEU A 188 5.57 9.54 4.98
CA LEU A 188 4.51 8.75 5.59
C LEU A 188 4.09 9.41 6.89
N CYS A 189 2.84 9.83 6.98
CA CYS A 189 2.24 10.43 8.17
C CYS A 189 1.15 9.54 8.76
N MET A 190 0.84 9.77 10.02
CA MET A 190 -0.20 9.05 10.75
C MET A 190 -1.19 10.03 11.36
N GLY A 191 -2.48 9.73 11.28
CA GLY A 191 -3.56 10.47 11.93
C GLY A 191 -4.51 9.56 12.69
N ARG A 192 -5.27 10.13 13.63
CA ARG A 192 -6.28 9.43 14.41
C ARG A 192 -7.57 10.25 14.51
N ARG A 193 -8.70 9.53 14.57
CA ARG A 193 -10.02 10.09 14.89
C ARG A 193 -10.81 9.05 15.68
N GLY A 194 -10.94 9.25 16.99
CA GLY A 194 -11.47 8.21 17.87
C GLY A 194 -10.63 6.94 17.79
N ASP A 195 -11.27 5.81 17.47
CA ASP A 195 -10.60 4.51 17.32
C ASP A 195 -10.02 4.28 15.91
N ALA A 196 -10.32 5.17 14.95
CA ALA A 196 -9.78 5.08 13.62
C ALA A 196 -8.30 5.52 13.57
N VAL A 197 -7.48 4.76 12.86
CA VAL A 197 -6.06 5.05 12.60
C VAL A 197 -5.82 5.07 11.10
N VAL A 198 -5.14 6.11 10.62
CA VAL A 198 -4.84 6.29 9.20
C VAL A 198 -3.37 6.55 9.00
N PHE A 199 -2.83 5.99 7.93
CA PHE A 199 -1.51 6.27 7.38
C PHE A 199 -1.66 6.80 5.96
N ALA A 200 -0.90 7.83 5.60
CA ALA A 200 -0.92 8.41 4.26
C ALA A 200 0.45 8.96 3.87
N SER A 201 0.71 9.07 2.58
CA SER A 201 1.92 9.70 2.07
C SER A 201 2.02 11.17 2.48
N GLU A 202 0.89 11.89 2.54
CA GLU A 202 0.84 13.31 2.89
C GLU A 202 -0.31 13.65 3.83
N SER A 203 -0.14 14.72 4.61
CA SER A 203 -1.14 15.18 5.58
C SER A 203 -2.43 15.67 4.93
N CYS A 204 -2.39 16.18 3.70
CA CYS A 204 -3.60 16.59 2.98
C CYS A 204 -4.64 15.46 2.86
N ALA A 205 -4.19 14.19 2.79
CA ALA A 205 -5.08 13.04 2.81
C ALA A 205 -5.73 12.82 4.18
N LEU A 206 -5.04 13.17 5.26
CA LEU A 206 -5.60 13.13 6.62
C LEU A 206 -6.63 14.25 6.81
N ASP A 207 -6.31 15.44 6.32
CA ASP A 207 -7.22 16.60 6.38
C ASP A 207 -8.51 16.34 5.60
N ALA A 208 -8.40 15.77 4.39
CA ALA A 208 -9.56 15.39 3.57
C ALA A 208 -10.48 14.36 4.27
N CYS A 209 -9.92 13.53 5.16
CA CYS A 209 -10.64 12.56 5.96
C CYS A 209 -11.07 13.10 7.34
N LEU A 210 -10.88 14.40 7.63
CA LEU A 210 -11.15 15.05 8.90
C LEU A 210 -10.45 14.34 10.09
N LEU A 211 -9.19 13.99 9.90
CA LEU A 211 -8.37 13.29 10.89
C LEU A 211 -7.37 14.25 11.54
N TYR A 212 -7.16 14.10 12.84
CA TYR A 212 -6.12 14.85 13.55
C TYR A 212 -4.75 14.23 13.28
N THR A 213 -3.82 15.04 12.79
CA THR A 213 -2.43 14.63 12.64
C THR A 213 -1.73 14.58 13.99
N SER A 214 -0.93 13.57 14.25
CA SER A 214 0.06 13.66 15.33
C SER A 214 1.24 14.52 14.85
N PRO A 215 1.84 15.36 15.73
CA PRO A 215 3.02 16.15 15.34
C PRO A 215 4.11 15.22 14.80
N SER A 216 4.78 15.69 13.75
CA SER A 216 5.94 14.99 13.21
C SER A 216 7.05 14.98 14.27
N PRO A 217 7.79 13.87 14.43
CA PRO A 217 8.96 13.86 15.31
C PRO A 217 10.09 14.81 14.89
N ARG A 218 9.90 15.56 13.81
CA ARG A 218 10.87 16.52 13.24
C ARG A 218 10.45 17.99 13.42
N ASP A 219 9.29 18.26 14.03
CA ASP A 219 8.81 19.61 14.34
C ASP A 219 9.26 20.05 15.73
#